data_02760a16604d166f657cb29145bf893c
#
_entry.id   02760a16604d166f657cb29145bf893c
#
_cell.length_a   1.000
_cell.length_b   1.000
_cell.length_c   1.000
_cell.angle_alpha   90.00
_cell.angle_beta   90.00
_cell.angle_gamma   90.00
#
_symmetry.space_group_name_H-M   'P 1'
#
loop_
_entity.id
_entity.type
_entity.pdbx_description
1 polymer ?
#
loop_
_entity_poly.entity_id
_entity_poly.type
_entity_poly.pdbx_seq_one_letter_code
_entity_poly.pdbx_strand_id
1 'polypeptide(L)'
;EISACLVGSEMCIRDRQKRGWIHFGQYGMDPLDTKYAQVYKPIYEQDKAVGHAVRATYMYTAMADLAGEDNDEKLYQACKRLWNNIVNQRMYLTGGIGSTTDGEAFSEDYDLPNDMAYAETCASIAMVFFAKRMLNIEADGTYADIMERELYNGTISGIQLDGKRYFYVNPLEVQLGISGKVFGYRHVLPERPGWYECACCPTNLVRLMTSLSAYTWSEGKDTIYSHLFMGQEADLEKAKIQVESRYPWEGKVVYHVSPKQSDFTLAIHIPGYIKIKEHHLQVTINGEPVCIEAAIRKGYLYINQIWREGDTIEITFDMPVREVYANNKVRDDEGCVALMRGPIVYCFEGVDNDGDVQSLRIPENVKAEAVLCKEGKLSGNMLLKVDGYRIHTSDALYSEERPTKEKETLTAIPYYAWANRGENQMR
;
A
#
# COMPACT_ATOMS: atom_id res chain seq x y z
N GLU A 1 8.41 24.41 20.12
CA GLU A 1 7.43 25.23 19.36
C GLU A 1 6.55 24.38 18.44
N ILE A 2 7.10 23.42 17.69
CA ILE A 2 6.33 22.51 16.84
C ILE A 2 5.45 21.60 17.69
N SER A 3 5.95 21.08 18.79
CA SER A 3 5.23 20.27 19.77
C SER A 3 4.01 20.99 20.34
N ALA A 4 4.16 22.24 20.75
CA ALA A 4 3.06 23.07 21.25
C ALA A 4 1.97 23.33 20.19
N CYS A 5 2.35 23.44 18.92
CA CYS A 5 1.40 23.58 17.81
C CYS A 5 0.66 22.30 17.46
N LEU A 6 1.31 21.14 17.60
CA LEU A 6 0.68 19.82 17.37
C LEU A 6 -0.19 19.39 18.56
N VAL A 7 0.16 19.77 19.76
CA VAL A 7 -0.60 19.47 20.98
C VAL A 7 -1.84 20.36 21.15
N GLY A 8 -2.12 21.25 20.16
CA GLY A 8 -3.42 21.90 20.08
C GLY A 8 -3.62 23.03 21.09
N SER A 9 -2.66 23.96 21.20
CA SER A 9 -2.98 25.23 21.84
C SER A 9 -4.17 25.84 21.07
N GLU A 10 -5.13 26.42 21.78
CA GLU A 10 -6.28 27.12 21.17
C GLU A 10 -5.84 28.12 20.08
N MET A 11 -4.65 28.68 20.22
CA MET A 11 -4.05 29.63 19.27
C MET A 11 -3.73 28.95 17.93
N CYS A 12 -3.19 27.75 17.94
CA CYS A 12 -2.90 26.98 16.71
C CYS A 12 -4.20 26.49 16.02
N ILE A 13 -5.20 26.10 16.80
CA ILE A 13 -6.51 25.76 16.28
C ILE A 13 -7.16 26.98 15.61
N ARG A 14 -7.15 28.15 16.26
CA ARG A 14 -7.67 29.41 15.71
C ARG A 14 -6.89 29.89 14.49
N ASP A 15 -5.56 29.73 14.45
CA ASP A 15 -4.76 30.12 13.29
C ASP A 15 -5.01 29.16 12.09
N ARG A 16 -5.13 27.86 12.33
CA ARG A 16 -5.55 26.91 11.31
C ARG A 16 -6.95 27.18 10.79
N GLN A 17 -7.90 27.49 11.65
CA GLN A 17 -9.25 27.89 11.25
C GLN A 17 -9.22 29.16 10.39
N LYS A 18 -8.44 30.19 10.77
CA LYS A 18 -8.28 31.41 9.98
C LYS A 18 -7.63 31.15 8.62
N ARG A 19 -6.57 30.33 8.56
CA ARG A 19 -5.91 29.99 7.30
C ARG A 19 -6.81 29.12 6.43
N GLY A 20 -7.53 28.17 7.02
CA GLY A 20 -8.56 27.40 6.37
C GLY A 20 -9.62 28.29 5.75
N TRP A 21 -10.06 29.33 6.45
CA TRP A 21 -11.06 30.26 5.97
C TRP A 21 -10.67 30.96 4.66
N ILE A 22 -9.41 31.40 4.54
CA ILE A 22 -8.88 32.00 3.31
C ILE A 22 -8.82 30.96 2.19
N HIS A 23 -8.32 29.76 2.47
CA HIS A 23 -8.16 28.68 1.49
C HIS A 23 -9.51 28.13 1.02
N PHE A 24 -10.42 27.84 1.93
CA PHE A 24 -11.74 27.27 1.61
C PHE A 24 -12.66 28.22 0.86
N GLY A 25 -12.68 29.50 1.23
CA GLY A 25 -13.44 30.51 0.51
C GLY A 25 -13.03 30.65 -0.95
N GLN A 26 -11.74 30.41 -1.25
CA GLN A 26 -11.20 30.43 -2.60
C GLN A 26 -11.64 29.23 -3.46
N TYR A 27 -11.88 28.06 -2.84
CA TYR A 27 -12.26 26.83 -3.53
C TYR A 27 -13.74 26.45 -3.33
N GLY A 28 -14.56 27.33 -2.75
CA GLY A 28 -15.98 27.07 -2.54
C GLY A 28 -16.33 26.06 -1.44
N MET A 29 -15.35 25.66 -0.64
CA MET A 29 -15.56 24.77 0.49
C MET A 29 -16.09 25.50 1.72
N ASP A 30 -16.79 24.80 2.63
CA ASP A 30 -17.26 25.37 3.90
C ASP A 30 -16.05 25.75 4.78
N PRO A 31 -15.81 27.04 5.04
CA PRO A 31 -14.72 27.48 5.89
C PRO A 31 -14.89 27.08 7.36
N LEU A 32 -16.08 26.61 7.75
CA LEU A 32 -16.38 26.12 9.09
C LEU A 32 -16.19 24.60 9.23
N ASP A 33 -15.82 23.90 8.16
CA ASP A 33 -15.54 22.47 8.23
C ASP A 33 -14.23 22.21 8.99
N THR A 34 -14.38 21.97 10.29
CA THR A 34 -13.27 21.65 11.17
C THR A 34 -12.65 20.26 10.91
N LYS A 35 -13.38 19.36 10.23
CA LYS A 35 -12.86 18.03 9.85
C LYS A 35 -11.82 18.14 8.75
N TYR A 36 -12.05 18.99 7.75
CA TYR A 36 -11.14 19.14 6.62
C TYR A 36 -9.69 19.47 7.05
N ALA A 37 -9.53 20.31 8.07
CA ALA A 37 -8.23 20.73 8.59
C ALA A 37 -7.76 19.92 9.82
N GLN A 38 -8.41 18.81 10.13
CA GLN A 38 -8.11 17.92 11.26
C GLN A 38 -8.20 18.57 12.65
N VAL A 39 -9.05 19.62 12.79
CA VAL A 39 -9.24 20.37 14.05
C VAL A 39 -10.61 20.13 14.70
N TYR A 40 -11.31 19.06 14.32
CA TYR A 40 -12.63 18.71 14.84
C TYR A 40 -12.61 18.21 16.29
N LYS A 41 -11.48 17.70 16.74
CA LYS A 41 -11.20 17.24 18.11
C LYS A 41 -9.73 17.50 18.45
N PRO A 42 -9.38 17.64 19.74
CA PRO A 42 -7.99 17.56 20.19
C PRO A 42 -7.33 16.26 19.68
N ILE A 43 -6.03 16.31 19.38
CA ILE A 43 -5.32 15.16 18.77
C ILE A 43 -5.40 13.87 19.59
N TYR A 44 -5.41 13.98 20.92
CA TYR A 44 -5.55 12.83 21.83
C TYR A 44 -6.93 12.15 21.77
N GLU A 45 -7.95 12.86 21.29
CA GLU A 45 -9.35 12.41 21.22
C GLU A 45 -9.77 11.99 19.80
N GLN A 46 -8.89 12.23 18.81
CA GLN A 46 -9.20 11.85 17.43
C GLN A 46 -9.28 10.33 17.31
N ASP A 47 -10.31 9.88 16.61
CA ASP A 47 -10.68 8.48 16.44
C ASP A 47 -10.99 8.10 15.00
N LYS A 48 -11.17 9.10 14.12
CA LYS A 48 -11.44 8.92 12.70
C LYS A 48 -10.49 9.78 11.86
N ALA A 49 -10.00 9.20 10.77
CA ALA A 49 -9.23 9.90 9.77
C ALA A 49 -10.17 10.72 8.88
N VAL A 50 -10.10 12.02 8.94
CA VAL A 50 -11.03 12.93 8.23
C VAL A 50 -10.28 14.03 7.50
N GLY A 51 -10.96 14.64 6.53
CA GLY A 51 -10.45 15.75 5.74
C GLY A 51 -9.37 15.34 4.76
N HIS A 52 -8.55 16.27 4.33
CA HIS A 52 -7.53 16.04 3.31
C HIS A 52 -6.57 14.92 3.69
N ALA A 53 -6.50 13.85 2.88
CA ALA A 53 -5.84 12.60 3.25
C ALA A 53 -4.34 12.77 3.50
N VAL A 54 -3.63 13.51 2.63
CA VAL A 54 -2.17 13.74 2.79
C VAL A 54 -1.87 14.50 4.07
N ARG A 55 -2.57 15.61 4.32
CA ARG A 55 -2.32 16.42 5.53
C ARG A 55 -2.64 15.67 6.81
N ALA A 56 -3.76 14.93 6.83
CA ALA A 56 -4.15 14.10 7.95
C ALA A 56 -3.03 13.10 8.28
N THR A 57 -2.58 12.34 7.29
CA THR A 57 -1.58 11.29 7.50
C THR A 57 -0.21 11.85 7.85
N TYR A 58 0.18 13.02 7.30
CA TYR A 58 1.40 13.72 7.76
C TYR A 58 1.29 14.18 9.22
N MET A 59 0.12 14.65 9.64
CA MET A 59 -0.11 15.00 11.04
C MET A 59 0.01 13.74 11.93
N TYR A 60 -0.58 12.59 11.51
CA TYR A 60 -0.48 11.34 12.26
C TYR A 60 0.96 10.81 12.31
N THR A 61 1.74 11.01 11.25
CA THR A 61 3.18 10.71 11.23
C THR A 61 3.92 11.51 12.30
N ALA A 62 3.65 12.81 12.38
CA ALA A 62 4.26 13.68 13.40
C ALA A 62 3.76 13.35 14.82
N MET A 63 2.50 12.98 14.98
CA MET A 63 1.96 12.49 16.26
C MET A 63 2.70 11.23 16.73
N ALA A 64 2.95 10.28 15.82
CA ALA A 64 3.69 9.06 16.15
C ALA A 64 5.17 9.35 16.49
N ASP A 65 5.83 10.26 15.78
CA ASP A 65 7.19 10.71 16.15
C ASP A 65 7.24 11.24 17.58
N LEU A 66 6.35 12.18 17.91
CA LEU A 66 6.30 12.78 19.24
C LEU A 66 5.93 11.75 20.32
N ALA A 67 4.99 10.84 20.01
CA ALA A 67 4.62 9.77 20.94
C ALA A 67 5.81 8.87 21.28
N GLY A 68 6.67 8.58 20.31
CA GLY A 68 7.89 7.79 20.51
C GLY A 68 8.97 8.56 21.28
N GLU A 69 9.23 9.83 20.90
CA GLU A 69 10.26 10.66 21.53
C GLU A 69 9.95 10.99 22.99
N ASP A 70 8.70 11.35 23.28
CA ASP A 70 8.25 11.76 24.62
C ASP A 70 7.75 10.57 25.47
N ASN A 71 7.71 9.36 24.92
CA ASN A 71 7.06 8.19 25.54
C ASN A 71 5.60 8.48 25.93
N ASP A 72 4.87 9.22 25.11
CA ASP A 72 3.49 9.59 25.35
C ASP A 72 2.51 8.48 24.89
N GLU A 73 2.21 7.59 25.83
CA GLU A 73 1.27 6.45 25.59
C GLU A 73 -0.12 6.93 25.15
N LYS A 74 -0.62 8.06 25.64
CA LYS A 74 -1.94 8.57 25.24
C LYS A 74 -1.95 9.00 23.79
N LEU A 75 -0.90 9.66 23.35
CA LEU A 75 -0.74 10.06 21.95
C LEU A 75 -0.57 8.84 21.05
N TYR A 76 0.20 7.84 21.50
CA TYR A 76 0.34 6.57 20.76
C TYR A 76 -1.00 5.84 20.62
N GLN A 77 -1.83 5.81 21.65
CA GLN A 77 -3.18 5.22 21.56
C GLN A 77 -4.09 6.00 20.59
N ALA A 78 -3.93 7.33 20.45
CA ALA A 78 -4.62 8.09 19.42
C ALA A 78 -4.13 7.69 18.01
N CYS A 79 -2.82 7.53 17.81
CA CYS A 79 -2.26 7.04 16.56
C CYS A 79 -2.80 5.64 16.19
N LYS A 80 -2.89 4.72 17.16
CA LYS A 80 -3.47 3.39 16.95
C LYS A 80 -4.95 3.43 16.53
N ARG A 81 -5.77 4.30 17.12
CA ARG A 81 -7.17 4.46 16.71
C ARG A 81 -7.29 4.96 15.28
N LEU A 82 -6.51 5.98 14.92
CA LEU A 82 -6.48 6.55 13.58
C LEU A 82 -5.95 5.53 12.56
N TRP A 83 -4.88 4.81 12.89
CA TRP A 83 -4.36 3.71 12.08
C TRP A 83 -5.44 2.66 11.80
N ASN A 84 -6.10 2.18 12.85
CA ASN A 84 -7.13 1.17 12.72
C ASN A 84 -8.34 1.64 11.89
N ASN A 85 -8.74 2.91 12.02
CA ASN A 85 -9.81 3.47 11.19
C ASN A 85 -9.40 3.53 9.72
N ILE A 86 -8.17 4.00 9.42
CA ILE A 86 -7.67 4.04 8.04
C ILE A 86 -7.62 2.63 7.46
N VAL A 87 -6.83 1.74 8.08
CA VAL A 87 -6.49 0.43 7.50
C VAL A 87 -7.70 -0.49 7.36
N ASN A 88 -8.63 -0.44 8.32
CA ASN A 88 -9.76 -1.37 8.34
C ASN A 88 -11.05 -0.83 7.73
N GLN A 89 -11.13 0.47 7.39
CA GLN A 89 -12.38 1.08 6.97
C GLN A 89 -12.25 2.12 5.84
N ARG A 90 -11.04 2.65 5.55
CA ARG A 90 -10.84 3.78 4.64
C ARG A 90 -9.68 3.64 3.67
N MET A 91 -9.16 2.42 3.55
CA MET A 91 -8.03 2.10 2.67
C MET A 91 -8.46 1.14 1.57
N TYR A 92 -8.12 1.46 0.33
CA TYR A 92 -8.25 0.56 -0.80
C TYR A 92 -7.29 -0.63 -0.71
N LEU A 93 -7.58 -1.70 -1.45
CA LEU A 93 -6.72 -2.89 -1.47
C LEU A 93 -5.28 -2.58 -1.89
N THR A 94 -5.09 -1.59 -2.75
CA THR A 94 -3.77 -1.12 -3.21
C THR A 94 -2.97 -0.34 -2.16
N GLY A 95 -3.58 -0.08 -1.00
CA GLY A 95 -3.06 0.80 0.04
C GLY A 95 -3.56 2.24 -0.08
N GLY A 96 -3.97 2.68 -1.26
CA GLY A 96 -4.44 4.05 -1.50
C GLY A 96 -5.49 4.51 -0.49
N ILE A 97 -5.43 5.76 -0.09
CA ILE A 97 -6.34 6.42 0.86
C ILE A 97 -6.84 7.76 0.33
N GLY A 98 -8.01 8.19 0.83
CA GLY A 98 -8.69 9.38 0.30
C GLY A 98 -9.57 9.00 -0.90
N SER A 99 -10.88 8.81 -0.66
CA SER A 99 -11.79 8.27 -1.68
C SER A 99 -12.50 9.34 -2.50
N THR A 100 -12.51 10.61 -2.05
CA THR A 100 -13.23 11.69 -2.74
C THR A 100 -12.33 12.78 -3.28
N THR A 101 -12.72 13.35 -4.45
CA THR A 101 -12.08 14.54 -5.01
C THR A 101 -12.39 15.79 -4.21
N ASP A 102 -13.52 15.81 -3.49
CA ASP A 102 -13.89 16.95 -2.66
C ASP A 102 -12.89 17.12 -1.52
N GLY A 103 -12.02 18.11 -1.68
CA GLY A 103 -10.94 18.39 -0.74
C GLY A 103 -9.85 17.35 -0.70
N GLU A 104 -9.75 16.44 -1.69
CA GLU A 104 -8.72 15.37 -1.73
C GLU A 104 -8.74 14.54 -0.44
N ALA A 105 -9.95 14.17 0.00
CA ALA A 105 -10.23 13.83 1.39
C ALA A 105 -10.64 12.37 1.60
N PHE A 106 -10.62 11.96 2.87
CA PHE A 106 -11.36 10.79 3.32
C PHE A 106 -12.86 11.06 3.23
N SER A 107 -13.61 10.08 2.74
CA SER A 107 -15.05 10.00 2.84
C SER A 107 -15.48 9.24 4.11
N GLU A 108 -16.68 8.68 4.15
CA GLU A 108 -17.16 7.91 5.29
C GLU A 108 -16.54 6.49 5.33
N ASP A 109 -16.71 5.79 6.45
CA ASP A 109 -16.20 4.43 6.64
C ASP A 109 -16.82 3.49 5.59
N TYR A 110 -15.99 2.73 4.88
CA TYR A 110 -16.34 1.79 3.80
C TYR A 110 -16.86 2.44 2.50
N ASP A 111 -16.81 3.75 2.37
CA ASP A 111 -17.14 4.46 1.14
C ASP A 111 -15.87 4.56 0.26
N LEU A 112 -15.69 3.53 -0.56
CA LEU A 112 -14.49 3.28 -1.38
C LEU A 112 -14.90 3.00 -2.84
N PRO A 113 -15.38 4.02 -3.59
CA PRO A 113 -15.72 3.86 -5.00
C PRO A 113 -14.48 3.56 -5.84
N ASN A 114 -14.54 2.57 -6.75
CA ASN A 114 -13.40 2.14 -7.55
C ASN A 114 -13.08 3.10 -8.72
N ASP A 115 -14.11 3.54 -9.41
CA ASP A 115 -14.02 4.38 -10.62
C ASP A 115 -13.92 5.90 -10.34
N MET A 116 -14.13 6.29 -9.09
CA MET A 116 -14.01 7.66 -8.60
C MET A 116 -12.93 7.82 -7.50
N ALA A 117 -12.21 6.76 -7.19
CA ALA A 117 -11.17 6.79 -6.17
C ALA A 117 -10.19 7.93 -6.43
N TYR A 118 -9.97 8.79 -5.44
CA TYR A 118 -8.92 9.80 -5.55
C TYR A 118 -7.55 9.18 -5.30
N ALA A 119 -7.37 8.52 -4.15
CA ALA A 119 -6.19 7.73 -3.81
C ALA A 119 -4.88 8.39 -4.29
N GLU A 120 -4.62 9.61 -3.78
CA GLU A 120 -3.49 10.42 -4.19
C GLU A 120 -2.16 9.71 -3.91
N THR A 121 -1.22 9.75 -4.86
CA THR A 121 0.12 9.18 -4.70
C THR A 121 0.82 9.71 -3.43
N CYS A 122 0.67 11.01 -3.10
CA CYS A 122 1.23 11.56 -1.87
C CYS A 122 0.60 10.98 -0.60
N ALA A 123 -0.66 10.57 -0.65
CA ALA A 123 -1.35 9.97 0.49
C ALA A 123 -0.81 8.55 0.77
N SER A 124 -0.58 7.77 -0.27
CA SER A 124 0.10 6.47 -0.17
C SER A 124 1.52 6.62 0.41
N ILE A 125 2.29 7.60 -0.06
CA ILE A 125 3.62 7.90 0.49
C ILE A 125 3.53 8.30 1.97
N ALA A 126 2.54 9.10 2.34
CA ALA A 126 2.33 9.50 3.73
C ALA A 126 2.03 8.31 4.65
N MET A 127 1.31 7.29 4.15
CA MET A 127 1.09 6.05 4.89
C MET A 127 2.38 5.25 5.11
N VAL A 128 3.30 5.24 4.15
CA VAL A 128 4.65 4.65 4.35
C VAL A 128 5.38 5.35 5.50
N PHE A 129 5.30 6.69 5.56
CA PHE A 129 5.91 7.46 6.64
C PHE A 129 5.27 7.16 8.00
N PHE A 130 3.95 7.13 8.05
CA PHE A 130 3.21 6.82 9.27
C PHE A 130 3.49 5.40 9.78
N ALA A 131 3.47 4.40 8.87
CA ALA A 131 3.82 3.01 9.20
C ALA A 131 5.22 2.90 9.81
N LYS A 132 6.21 3.57 9.22
CA LYS A 132 7.58 3.56 9.75
C LYS A 132 7.67 4.17 11.15
N ARG A 133 6.93 5.26 11.42
CA ARG A 133 6.92 5.87 12.76
C ARG A 133 6.26 4.98 13.80
N MET A 134 5.18 4.29 13.42
CA MET A 134 4.56 3.29 14.28
C MET A 134 5.51 2.12 14.56
N LEU A 135 6.27 1.63 13.56
CA LEU A 135 7.30 0.60 13.72
C LEU A 135 8.46 1.02 14.63
N ASN A 136 8.80 2.31 14.68
CA ASN A 136 9.82 2.81 15.59
C ASN A 136 9.38 2.77 17.07
N ILE A 137 8.06 2.80 17.33
CA ILE A 137 7.50 2.67 18.69
C ILE A 137 7.31 1.19 19.05
N GLU A 138 6.71 0.43 18.15
CA GLU A 138 6.35 -0.96 18.38
C GLU A 138 6.60 -1.79 17.12
N ALA A 139 7.42 -2.84 17.23
CA ALA A 139 7.64 -3.79 16.14
C ALA A 139 6.41 -4.71 15.99
N ASP A 140 5.44 -4.28 15.21
CA ASP A 140 4.24 -5.02 14.86
C ASP A 140 4.17 -5.19 13.33
N GLY A 141 4.09 -6.44 12.89
CA GLY A 141 4.09 -6.81 11.46
C GLY A 141 2.95 -6.17 10.67
N THR A 142 1.84 -5.80 11.32
CA THR A 142 0.74 -5.11 10.64
C THR A 142 1.14 -3.76 10.07
N TYR A 143 2.08 -3.05 10.72
CA TYR A 143 2.63 -1.81 10.18
C TYR A 143 3.55 -2.07 8.99
N ALA A 144 4.37 -3.13 9.06
CA ALA A 144 5.26 -3.52 7.96
C ALA A 144 4.47 -4.02 6.74
N ASP A 145 3.39 -4.78 6.95
CA ASP A 145 2.49 -5.24 5.88
C ASP A 145 1.87 -4.08 5.09
N ILE A 146 1.42 -3.04 5.79
CA ILE A 146 0.85 -1.85 5.14
C ILE A 146 1.93 -1.05 4.44
N MET A 147 3.10 -0.86 5.07
CA MET A 147 4.25 -0.19 4.44
C MET A 147 4.67 -0.90 3.14
N GLU A 148 4.72 -2.22 3.15
CA GLU A 148 5.02 -3.04 1.98
C GLU A 148 3.94 -2.91 0.89
N ARG A 149 2.66 -3.00 1.26
CA ARG A 149 1.53 -2.85 0.34
C ARG A 149 1.54 -1.49 -0.35
N GLU A 150 1.76 -0.42 0.40
CA GLU A 150 1.86 0.93 -0.13
C GLU A 150 3.03 1.09 -1.11
N LEU A 151 4.20 0.59 -0.73
CA LEU A 151 5.40 0.68 -1.57
C LEU A 151 5.20 -0.04 -2.91
N TYR A 152 4.70 -1.27 -2.90
CA TYR A 152 4.59 -2.09 -4.10
C TYR A 152 3.33 -1.83 -4.93
N ASN A 153 2.36 -1.06 -4.44
CA ASN A 153 1.13 -0.78 -5.19
C ASN A 153 0.82 0.73 -5.23
N GLY A 154 0.25 1.32 -4.18
CA GLY A 154 -0.26 2.70 -4.19
C GLY A 154 0.81 3.76 -4.45
N THR A 155 2.05 3.52 -4.04
CA THR A 155 3.16 4.47 -4.21
C THR A 155 3.74 4.43 -5.63
N ILE A 156 4.22 3.25 -6.08
CA ILE A 156 4.91 3.16 -7.37
C ILE A 156 3.96 3.17 -8.57
N SER A 157 2.65 2.95 -8.37
CA SER A 157 1.65 3.22 -9.41
C SER A 157 1.63 4.69 -9.84
N GLY A 158 2.06 5.59 -8.96
CA GLY A 158 2.16 7.02 -9.25
C GLY A 158 3.19 7.38 -10.33
N ILE A 159 4.07 6.49 -10.77
CA ILE A 159 5.08 6.79 -11.80
C ILE A 159 5.00 5.82 -12.97
N GLN A 160 5.21 6.33 -14.18
CA GLN A 160 5.34 5.50 -15.37
C GLN A 160 6.65 4.70 -15.32
N LEU A 161 6.67 3.49 -15.90
CA LEU A 161 7.86 2.61 -15.88
C LEU A 161 9.11 3.25 -16.51
N ASP A 162 8.95 4.23 -17.42
CA ASP A 162 10.06 4.99 -17.99
C ASP A 162 10.46 6.25 -17.19
N GLY A 163 9.76 6.53 -16.08
CA GLY A 163 10.03 7.65 -15.19
C GLY A 163 9.62 9.04 -15.70
N LYS A 164 8.93 9.16 -16.85
CA LYS A 164 8.68 10.46 -17.53
C LYS A 164 7.33 11.07 -17.24
N ARG A 165 6.35 10.26 -16.82
CA ARG A 165 4.97 10.65 -16.59
C ARG A 165 4.51 10.13 -15.25
N TYR A 166 3.45 10.70 -14.68
CA TYR A 166 2.99 10.30 -13.36
C TYR A 166 1.47 10.43 -13.20
N PHE A 167 0.91 9.66 -12.28
CA PHE A 167 -0.44 9.86 -11.77
C PHE A 167 -0.41 10.66 -10.47
N TYR A 168 -1.35 11.59 -10.37
CA TYR A 168 -1.74 12.22 -9.12
C TYR A 168 -2.74 11.29 -8.40
N VAL A 169 -3.77 10.88 -9.13
CA VAL A 169 -4.89 10.04 -8.70
C VAL A 169 -4.68 8.60 -9.19
N ASN A 170 -4.94 7.63 -8.34
CA ASN A 170 -4.75 6.20 -8.62
C ASN A 170 -6.09 5.44 -8.49
N PRO A 171 -6.93 5.39 -9.55
CA PRO A 171 -8.21 4.71 -9.52
C PRO A 171 -8.04 3.19 -9.54
N LEU A 172 -9.09 2.46 -9.13
CA LEU A 172 -9.15 1.01 -9.21
C LEU A 172 -9.97 0.51 -10.40
N GLU A 173 -10.71 1.41 -11.05
CA GLU A 173 -11.44 1.13 -12.29
C GLU A 173 -11.33 2.30 -13.24
N VAL A 174 -11.12 2.01 -14.53
CA VAL A 174 -11.06 3.00 -15.60
C VAL A 174 -11.93 2.53 -16.78
N GLN A 175 -12.87 3.38 -17.19
CA GLN A 175 -13.79 3.16 -18.30
C GLN A 175 -13.50 4.17 -19.42
N LEU A 176 -13.13 3.69 -20.60
CA LEU A 176 -12.90 4.56 -21.75
C LEU A 176 -14.21 5.29 -22.15
N GLY A 177 -14.10 6.58 -22.41
CA GLY A 177 -15.25 7.44 -22.73
C GLY A 177 -15.89 8.09 -21.52
N ILE A 178 -15.69 7.60 -20.30
CA ILE A 178 -16.19 8.15 -19.04
C ILE A 178 -15.04 8.78 -18.26
N SER A 179 -14.05 7.98 -17.88
CA SER A 179 -12.87 8.42 -17.12
C SER A 179 -12.12 9.53 -17.86
N GLY A 180 -11.78 10.59 -17.14
CA GLY A 180 -11.13 11.80 -17.67
C GLY A 180 -12.03 12.75 -18.45
N LYS A 181 -13.29 12.39 -18.77
CA LYS A 181 -14.16 13.13 -19.70
C LYS A 181 -15.45 13.61 -19.05
N VAL A 182 -16.18 12.72 -18.38
CA VAL A 182 -17.48 13.01 -17.79
C VAL A 182 -17.30 13.80 -16.50
N PHE A 183 -18.22 14.75 -16.23
CA PHE A 183 -18.22 15.47 -14.96
C PHE A 183 -18.30 14.51 -13.78
N GLY A 184 -17.49 14.73 -12.76
CA GLY A 184 -17.33 13.80 -11.63
C GLY A 184 -16.19 12.78 -11.81
N TYR A 185 -15.85 12.43 -13.06
CA TYR A 185 -14.79 11.46 -13.38
C TYR A 185 -13.54 12.11 -14.01
N ARG A 186 -13.51 13.45 -14.10
CA ARG A 186 -12.43 14.18 -14.81
C ARG A 186 -11.05 13.99 -14.20
N HIS A 187 -10.99 13.70 -12.89
CA HIS A 187 -9.75 13.45 -12.17
C HIS A 187 -9.18 12.06 -12.43
N VAL A 188 -9.99 11.12 -12.91
CA VAL A 188 -9.60 9.73 -13.21
C VAL A 188 -9.08 9.66 -14.63
N LEU A 189 -7.77 9.70 -14.82
CA LEU A 189 -7.17 9.69 -16.15
C LEU A 189 -6.86 8.26 -16.61
N PRO A 190 -7.14 7.91 -17.88
CA PRO A 190 -6.83 6.57 -18.42
C PRO A 190 -5.35 6.40 -18.76
N GLU A 191 -4.56 7.47 -18.77
CA GLU A 191 -3.11 7.47 -19.04
C GLU A 191 -2.41 8.50 -18.16
N ARG A 192 -1.16 8.23 -17.76
CA ARG A 192 -0.35 9.17 -16.99
C ARG A 192 -0.01 10.38 -17.83
N PRO A 193 -0.34 11.61 -17.42
CA PRO A 193 0.09 12.82 -18.10
C PRO A 193 1.55 13.17 -17.78
N GLY A 194 2.16 13.99 -18.63
CA GLY A 194 3.51 14.51 -18.38
C GLY A 194 3.58 15.54 -17.26
N TRP A 195 2.45 16.18 -16.94
CA TRP A 195 2.37 17.25 -15.96
C TRP A 195 0.96 17.46 -15.42
N TYR A 196 0.89 17.92 -14.18
CA TYR A 196 -0.32 18.47 -13.53
C TYR A 196 -0.04 19.90 -13.09
N GLU A 197 -1.06 20.66 -12.72
CA GLU A 197 -0.90 22.00 -12.14
C GLU A 197 -0.09 22.00 -10.83
N CYS A 198 -0.16 20.89 -10.08
CA CYS A 198 0.62 20.64 -8.88
C CYS A 198 1.58 19.47 -9.09
N ALA A 199 2.85 19.65 -8.74
CA ALA A 199 3.91 18.65 -8.88
C ALA A 199 4.31 18.03 -7.51
N CYS A 200 3.40 17.91 -6.55
CA CYS A 200 3.69 17.34 -5.23
C CYS A 200 4.07 15.85 -5.32
N CYS A 201 3.35 15.07 -6.14
CA CYS A 201 3.51 13.62 -6.22
C CYS A 201 4.87 13.16 -6.72
N PRO A 202 5.42 13.63 -7.87
CA PRO A 202 6.73 13.18 -8.35
C PRO A 202 7.87 13.57 -7.40
N THR A 203 7.84 14.77 -6.83
CA THR A 203 8.88 15.22 -5.88
C THR A 203 8.80 14.43 -4.57
N ASN A 204 7.60 14.13 -4.09
CA ASN A 204 7.41 13.31 -2.89
C ASN A 204 7.86 11.85 -3.12
N LEU A 205 7.58 11.30 -4.32
CA LEU A 205 8.04 9.97 -4.68
C LEU A 205 9.58 9.90 -4.74
N VAL A 206 10.23 10.87 -5.37
CA VAL A 206 11.70 10.95 -5.39
C VAL A 206 12.26 11.04 -3.97
N ARG A 207 11.65 11.84 -3.09
CA ARG A 207 12.04 11.93 -1.68
C ARG A 207 11.98 10.57 -0.99
N LEU A 208 10.89 9.81 -1.18
CA LEU A 208 10.74 8.47 -0.60
C LEU A 208 11.80 7.52 -1.17
N MET A 209 11.95 7.46 -2.50
CA MET A 209 12.88 6.53 -3.15
C MET A 209 14.34 6.77 -2.73
N THR A 210 14.76 8.03 -2.60
CA THR A 210 16.12 8.39 -2.17
C THR A 210 16.37 8.13 -0.68
N SER A 211 15.32 7.96 0.13
CA SER A 211 15.39 7.64 1.56
C SER A 211 14.94 6.21 1.90
N LEU A 212 14.73 5.36 0.89
CA LEU A 212 14.10 4.04 1.07
C LEU A 212 14.86 3.14 2.05
N SER A 213 16.19 3.24 2.11
CA SER A 213 17.02 2.51 3.07
C SER A 213 16.63 2.75 4.53
N ALA A 214 16.10 3.93 4.86
CA ALA A 214 15.64 4.23 6.22
C ALA A 214 14.36 3.48 6.62
N TYR A 215 13.67 2.85 5.68
CA TYR A 215 12.44 2.11 5.91
C TYR A 215 12.67 0.60 6.03
N THR A 216 13.82 0.11 5.57
CA THR A 216 14.11 -1.32 5.52
C THR A 216 14.51 -1.90 6.88
N TRP A 217 15.11 -1.09 7.75
CA TRP A 217 15.64 -1.51 9.04
C TRP A 217 15.20 -0.59 10.19
N SER A 218 15.21 -1.16 11.40
CA SER A 218 15.24 -0.43 12.67
C SER A 218 16.20 -1.13 13.62
N GLU A 219 16.77 -0.39 14.55
CA GLU A 219 17.63 -0.91 15.60
C GLU A 219 17.07 -0.56 16.98
N GLY A 220 16.89 -1.57 17.81
CA GLY A 220 16.62 -1.43 19.23
C GLY A 220 17.88 -1.72 20.04
N LYS A 221 17.76 -1.73 21.37
CA LYS A 221 18.89 -1.93 22.28
C LYS A 221 19.70 -3.20 21.96
N ASP A 222 19.01 -4.35 21.82
CA ASP A 222 19.63 -5.65 21.61
C ASP A 222 19.07 -6.36 20.36
N THR A 223 18.33 -5.65 19.51
CA THR A 223 17.63 -6.24 18.36
C THR A 223 17.80 -5.39 17.11
N ILE A 224 18.08 -6.04 15.99
CA ILE A 224 17.96 -5.49 14.64
C ILE A 224 16.65 -5.99 14.06
N TYR A 225 15.84 -5.09 13.48
CA TYR A 225 14.58 -5.42 12.81
C TYR A 225 14.73 -5.24 11.31
N SER A 226 14.45 -6.28 10.53
CA SER A 226 14.31 -6.25 9.08
C SER A 226 12.82 -6.14 8.72
N HIS A 227 12.41 -5.03 8.10
CA HIS A 227 11.01 -4.76 7.78
C HIS A 227 10.64 -5.12 6.34
N LEU A 228 11.58 -4.99 5.40
CA LEU A 228 11.39 -5.18 3.97
C LEU A 228 12.50 -6.06 3.39
N PHE A 229 12.17 -6.84 2.36
CA PHE A 229 13.05 -7.86 1.77
C PHE A 229 13.78 -7.35 0.52
N MET A 230 14.25 -6.13 0.52
CA MET A 230 15.00 -5.56 -0.61
C MET A 230 16.43 -6.08 -0.60
N GLY A 231 16.95 -6.48 -1.79
CA GLY A 231 18.37 -6.81 -1.95
C GLY A 231 19.23 -5.59 -1.67
N GLN A 232 20.11 -5.66 -0.67
CA GLN A 232 20.88 -4.52 -0.18
C GLN A 232 22.06 -4.94 0.71
N GLU A 233 22.97 -4.02 0.94
CA GLU A 233 23.96 -4.08 2.03
C GLU A 233 23.59 -3.02 3.06
N ALA A 234 23.53 -3.41 4.33
CA ALA A 234 23.23 -2.52 5.46
C ALA A 234 24.41 -2.52 6.44
N ASP A 235 24.94 -1.34 6.74
CA ASP A 235 25.95 -1.14 7.75
C ASP A 235 25.31 -0.59 9.02
N LEU A 236 24.87 -1.51 9.89
CA LEU A 236 24.12 -1.24 11.11
C LEU A 236 25.05 -1.15 12.32
N GLU A 237 24.54 -0.70 13.45
CA GLU A 237 25.36 -0.55 14.67
C GLU A 237 25.95 -1.88 15.14
N LYS A 238 25.15 -2.96 15.13
CA LYS A 238 25.52 -4.29 15.64
C LYS A 238 26.11 -5.22 14.61
N ALA A 239 25.82 -5.04 13.33
CA ALA A 239 26.29 -5.91 12.26
C ALA A 239 26.29 -5.22 10.90
N LYS A 240 27.11 -5.73 9.97
CA LYS A 240 26.87 -5.57 8.53
C LYS A 240 26.04 -6.72 8.06
N ILE A 241 24.98 -6.45 7.31
CA ILE A 241 24.08 -7.49 6.78
C ILE A 241 23.93 -7.26 5.29
N GLN A 242 24.27 -8.28 4.50
CA GLN A 242 23.96 -8.34 3.08
C GLN A 242 22.68 -9.16 2.90
N VAL A 243 21.72 -8.61 2.16
CA VAL A 243 20.48 -9.29 1.80
C VAL A 243 20.47 -9.60 0.31
N GLU A 244 20.38 -10.89 -0.04
CA GLU A 244 20.15 -11.33 -1.40
C GLU A 244 18.66 -11.64 -1.57
N SER A 245 17.99 -10.94 -2.48
CA SER A 245 16.55 -11.07 -2.67
C SER A 245 16.12 -10.64 -4.06
N ARG A 246 15.17 -11.38 -4.62
CA ARG A 246 14.40 -11.01 -5.79
C ARG A 246 12.91 -10.87 -5.46
N TYR A 247 12.62 -10.71 -4.18
CA TYR A 247 11.27 -10.42 -3.69
C TYR A 247 10.77 -9.07 -4.28
N PRO A 248 9.55 -8.94 -4.72
CA PRO A 248 8.41 -9.83 -4.51
C PRO A 248 8.17 -10.86 -5.65
N TRP A 249 9.12 -11.05 -6.56
CA TRP A 249 8.96 -12.01 -7.65
C TRP A 249 9.30 -13.45 -7.24
N GLU A 250 10.29 -13.60 -6.38
CA GLU A 250 10.73 -14.86 -5.81
C GLU A 250 10.62 -14.80 -4.29
N GLY A 251 10.20 -15.89 -3.65
CA GLY A 251 10.02 -15.94 -2.20
C GLY A 251 11.29 -16.20 -1.41
N LYS A 252 12.43 -16.46 -2.07
CA LYS A 252 13.71 -16.71 -1.40
C LYS A 252 14.40 -15.42 -1.03
N VAL A 253 14.80 -15.30 0.24
CA VAL A 253 15.60 -14.20 0.79
C VAL A 253 16.73 -14.78 1.62
N VAL A 254 17.96 -14.34 1.39
CA VAL A 254 19.15 -14.80 2.12
C VAL A 254 19.80 -13.61 2.81
N TYR A 255 20.06 -13.75 4.10
CA TYR A 255 20.80 -12.81 4.92
C TYR A 255 22.19 -13.36 5.22
N HIS A 256 23.23 -12.60 4.90
CA HIS A 256 24.61 -12.88 5.29
C HIS A 256 25.00 -11.92 6.42
N VAL A 257 25.39 -12.46 7.56
CA VAL A 257 25.64 -11.67 8.76
C VAL A 257 27.14 -11.58 9.02
N SER A 258 27.66 -10.35 9.10
CA SER A 258 29.01 -10.01 9.55
C SER A 258 28.88 -9.22 10.84
N PRO A 259 28.97 -9.86 12.02
CA PRO A 259 28.70 -9.22 13.30
C PRO A 259 29.80 -8.26 13.72
N LYS A 260 29.40 -7.06 14.20
CA LYS A 260 30.27 -6.16 14.96
C LYS A 260 30.19 -6.42 16.47
N GLN A 261 29.04 -6.97 16.89
CA GLN A 261 28.75 -7.49 18.22
C GLN A 261 28.24 -8.92 18.05
N SER A 262 28.70 -9.84 18.87
CA SER A 262 28.33 -11.26 18.70
C SER A 262 26.95 -11.62 19.25
N ASP A 263 26.43 -10.87 20.21
CA ASP A 263 25.17 -11.15 20.90
C ASP A 263 24.11 -10.12 20.56
N PHE A 264 23.19 -10.46 19.68
CA PHE A 264 22.01 -9.68 19.37
C PHE A 264 20.91 -10.56 18.76
N THR A 265 19.70 -10.06 18.77
CA THR A 265 18.56 -10.68 18.11
C THR A 265 18.36 -10.06 16.71
N LEU A 266 18.21 -10.90 15.69
CA LEU A 266 17.71 -10.46 14.39
C LEU A 266 16.22 -10.82 14.31
N ALA A 267 15.38 -9.79 14.20
CA ALA A 267 13.93 -9.91 14.06
C ALA A 267 13.54 -9.62 12.60
N ILE A 268 13.01 -10.62 11.91
CA ILE A 268 12.66 -10.53 10.49
C ILE A 268 11.13 -10.52 10.37
N HIS A 269 10.60 -9.54 9.66
CA HIS A 269 9.17 -9.45 9.36
C HIS A 269 8.69 -10.70 8.60
N ILE A 270 7.56 -11.24 9.00
CA ILE A 270 6.86 -12.32 8.29
C ILE A 270 5.57 -11.73 7.75
N PRO A 271 5.44 -11.59 6.42
CA PRO A 271 4.27 -10.96 5.81
C PRO A 271 2.97 -11.62 6.24
N GLY A 272 1.95 -10.81 6.54
CA GLY A 272 0.67 -11.29 7.06
C GLY A 272 -0.11 -12.21 6.13
N TYR A 273 0.25 -12.27 4.84
CA TYR A 273 -0.33 -13.23 3.90
C TYR A 273 0.27 -14.66 4.03
N ILE A 274 1.37 -14.83 4.76
CA ILE A 274 2.02 -16.13 4.95
C ILE A 274 1.26 -16.94 6.00
N LYS A 275 0.75 -18.09 5.58
CA LYS A 275 0.05 -19.02 6.44
C LYS A 275 1.03 -20.05 7.02
N ILE A 276 1.58 -19.76 8.18
CA ILE A 276 2.63 -20.57 8.83
C ILE A 276 2.17 -22.01 9.04
N LYS A 277 0.93 -22.22 9.48
CA LYS A 277 0.36 -23.58 9.73
C LYS A 277 0.19 -24.41 8.45
N GLU A 278 0.20 -23.79 7.28
CA GLU A 278 0.11 -24.47 5.99
C GLU A 278 1.50 -24.70 5.36
N HIS A 279 2.58 -24.57 6.13
CA HIS A 279 3.99 -24.73 5.69
C HIS A 279 4.42 -23.76 4.58
N HIS A 280 3.80 -22.56 4.52
CA HIS A 280 4.15 -21.53 3.53
C HIS A 280 5.44 -20.75 3.89
N LEU A 281 6.11 -21.13 4.97
CA LEU A 281 7.37 -20.54 5.43
C LEU A 281 8.39 -21.61 5.76
N GLN A 282 9.57 -21.50 5.16
CA GLN A 282 10.73 -22.31 5.50
C GLN A 282 11.87 -21.40 5.90
N VAL A 283 12.58 -21.76 6.96
CA VAL A 283 13.75 -21.02 7.45
C VAL A 283 14.88 -21.98 7.76
N THR A 284 16.08 -21.66 7.28
CA THR A 284 17.31 -22.36 7.67
C THR A 284 18.32 -21.37 8.24
N ILE A 285 19.15 -21.81 9.16
CA ILE A 285 20.32 -21.09 9.65
C ILE A 285 21.54 -21.94 9.34
N ASN A 286 22.49 -21.42 8.59
CA ASN A 286 23.68 -22.14 8.10
C ASN A 286 23.33 -23.46 7.40
N GLY A 287 22.21 -23.50 6.68
CA GLY A 287 21.70 -24.68 5.98
C GLY A 287 20.88 -25.64 6.83
N GLU A 288 20.83 -25.48 8.15
CA GLU A 288 20.05 -26.32 9.04
C GLU A 288 18.64 -25.77 9.27
N PRO A 289 17.59 -26.57 9.09
CA PRO A 289 16.21 -26.12 9.34
C PRO A 289 15.98 -25.75 10.80
N VAL A 290 15.23 -24.66 11.02
CA VAL A 290 14.88 -24.21 12.37
C VAL A 290 13.37 -24.25 12.60
N CYS A 291 12.99 -24.60 13.84
CA CYS A 291 11.61 -24.53 14.28
C CYS A 291 11.26 -23.06 14.60
N ILE A 292 10.31 -22.50 13.86
CA ILE A 292 10.00 -21.06 13.86
C ILE A 292 8.74 -20.69 14.63
N GLU A 293 7.82 -21.63 14.88
CA GLU A 293 6.49 -21.33 15.39
C GLU A 293 6.50 -20.57 16.75
N ALA A 294 7.37 -21.00 17.67
CA ALA A 294 7.52 -20.35 18.97
C ALA A 294 8.33 -19.05 18.94
N ALA A 295 9.05 -18.79 17.85
CA ALA A 295 9.90 -17.62 17.68
C ALA A 295 9.20 -16.45 16.99
N ILE A 296 7.95 -16.64 16.49
CA ILE A 296 7.19 -15.60 15.84
C ILE A 296 6.30 -14.86 16.85
N ARG A 297 6.50 -13.55 16.94
CA ARG A 297 5.70 -12.66 17.80
C ARG A 297 5.34 -11.39 17.04
N LYS A 298 4.08 -11.00 17.08
CA LYS A 298 3.55 -9.79 16.39
C LYS A 298 4.05 -9.67 14.93
N GLY A 299 4.05 -10.79 14.18
CA GLY A 299 4.47 -10.79 12.76
C GLY A 299 5.99 -10.70 12.53
N TYR A 300 6.83 -10.87 13.55
CA TYR A 300 8.29 -10.96 13.41
C TYR A 300 8.82 -12.28 13.91
N LEU A 301 9.73 -12.87 13.14
CA LEU A 301 10.54 -14.03 13.53
C LEU A 301 11.78 -13.52 14.26
N TYR A 302 11.90 -13.85 15.54
CA TYR A 302 13.04 -13.48 16.39
C TYR A 302 14.08 -14.59 16.44
N ILE A 303 15.27 -14.34 15.88
CA ILE A 303 16.41 -15.25 15.88
C ILE A 303 17.44 -14.70 16.85
N ASN A 304 17.56 -15.33 18.00
CA ASN A 304 18.51 -14.97 19.05
C ASN A 304 19.63 -16.03 19.10
N GLN A 305 20.86 -15.62 18.80
CA GLN A 305 22.03 -16.49 18.86
C GLN A 305 23.32 -15.68 19.00
N ILE A 306 24.42 -16.37 19.30
CA ILE A 306 25.76 -15.80 19.20
C ILE A 306 26.22 -15.87 17.74
N TRP A 307 26.21 -14.69 17.10
CA TRP A 307 26.54 -14.56 15.68
C TRP A 307 28.05 -14.67 15.43
N ARG A 308 28.39 -15.30 14.31
CA ARG A 308 29.75 -15.47 13.81
C ARG A 308 29.87 -14.93 12.39
N GLU A 309 31.09 -14.57 12.00
CA GLU A 309 31.35 -14.16 10.62
C GLU A 309 30.95 -15.24 9.64
N GLY A 310 30.13 -14.86 8.64
CA GLY A 310 29.64 -15.76 7.60
C GLY A 310 28.37 -16.54 7.95
N ASP A 311 27.75 -16.30 9.12
CA ASP A 311 26.45 -16.90 9.42
C ASP A 311 25.41 -16.45 8.39
N THR A 312 24.58 -17.39 7.96
CA THR A 312 23.55 -17.18 6.96
C THR A 312 22.17 -17.57 7.47
N ILE A 313 21.15 -16.77 7.09
CA ILE A 313 19.75 -17.12 7.27
C ILE A 313 19.11 -17.15 5.89
N GLU A 314 18.51 -18.28 5.54
CA GLU A 314 17.70 -18.38 4.34
C GLU A 314 16.23 -18.50 4.73
N ILE A 315 15.39 -17.64 4.15
CA ILE A 315 13.94 -17.66 4.30
C ILE A 315 13.33 -17.90 2.93
N THR A 316 12.36 -18.81 2.87
CA THR A 316 11.58 -19.06 1.67
C THR A 316 10.10 -18.89 1.98
N PHE A 317 9.48 -17.91 1.32
CA PHE A 317 8.03 -17.66 1.35
C PHE A 317 7.37 -18.38 0.17
N ASP A 318 6.34 -19.18 0.43
CA ASP A 318 5.45 -19.63 -0.62
C ASP A 318 4.48 -18.50 -0.96
N MET A 319 4.42 -18.13 -2.24
CA MET A 319 3.61 -17.00 -2.72
C MET A 319 2.60 -17.47 -3.77
N PRO A 320 1.57 -18.24 -3.38
CA PRO A 320 0.49 -18.59 -4.29
C PRO A 320 -0.29 -17.34 -4.69
N VAL A 321 -1.00 -17.44 -5.83
CA VAL A 321 -2.03 -16.46 -6.16
C VAL A 321 -3.18 -16.62 -5.19
N ARG A 322 -3.63 -15.51 -4.59
CA ARG A 322 -4.67 -15.47 -3.57
C ARG A 322 -5.85 -14.67 -4.07
N GLU A 323 -7.04 -15.17 -3.80
CA GLU A 323 -8.28 -14.42 -3.92
C GLU A 323 -8.47 -13.55 -2.68
N VAL A 324 -8.81 -12.28 -2.89
CA VAL A 324 -9.07 -11.32 -1.83
C VAL A 324 -10.44 -10.71 -2.03
N TYR A 325 -11.23 -10.72 -0.97
CA TYR A 325 -12.60 -10.26 -0.96
C TYR A 325 -12.74 -9.04 -0.05
N ALA A 326 -13.52 -8.07 -0.48
CA ALA A 326 -13.83 -6.90 0.32
C ALA A 326 -14.86 -7.21 1.41
N ASN A 327 -14.90 -6.36 2.43
CA ASN A 327 -16.00 -6.35 3.40
C ASN A 327 -17.31 -6.01 2.68
N ASN A 328 -18.41 -6.69 3.04
CA ASN A 328 -19.74 -6.49 2.42
C ASN A 328 -20.32 -5.06 2.58
N LYS A 329 -19.69 -4.21 3.38
CA LYS A 329 -20.04 -2.79 3.49
C LYS A 329 -19.43 -1.93 2.38
N VAL A 330 -18.42 -2.44 1.66
CA VAL A 330 -17.86 -1.79 0.48
C VAL A 330 -18.75 -2.12 -0.72
N ARG A 331 -19.70 -1.24 -0.98
CA ARG A 331 -20.76 -1.47 -1.97
C ARG A 331 -20.24 -1.75 -3.38
N ASP A 332 -19.18 -1.03 -3.78
CA ASP A 332 -18.67 -1.09 -5.15
C ASP A 332 -17.88 -2.38 -5.42
N ASP A 333 -17.54 -3.12 -4.38
CA ASP A 333 -16.87 -4.43 -4.47
C ASP A 333 -17.84 -5.61 -4.30
N GLU A 334 -19.15 -5.38 -4.25
CA GLU A 334 -20.13 -6.45 -4.12
C GLU A 334 -20.05 -7.42 -5.31
N GLY A 335 -19.81 -8.70 -5.03
CA GLY A 335 -19.64 -9.74 -6.05
C GLY A 335 -18.30 -9.66 -6.81
N CYS A 336 -17.37 -8.83 -6.37
CA CYS A 336 -16.03 -8.72 -6.93
C CYS A 336 -15.00 -9.54 -6.15
N VAL A 337 -13.93 -9.91 -6.84
CA VAL A 337 -12.74 -10.54 -6.26
C VAL A 337 -11.49 -9.90 -6.85
N ALA A 338 -10.51 -9.64 -6.01
CA ALA A 338 -9.19 -9.20 -6.46
C ALA A 338 -8.17 -10.34 -6.36
N LEU A 339 -7.15 -10.30 -7.20
CA LEU A 339 -6.06 -11.25 -7.17
C LEU A 339 -4.80 -10.60 -6.61
N MET A 340 -4.12 -11.30 -5.71
CA MET A 340 -2.83 -10.90 -5.17
C MET A 340 -1.82 -12.05 -5.22
N ARG A 341 -0.55 -11.71 -5.43
CA ARG A 341 0.58 -12.63 -5.26
C ARG A 341 1.68 -11.94 -4.47
N GLY A 342 2.07 -12.53 -3.34
CA GLY A 342 2.86 -11.80 -2.36
C GLY A 342 2.18 -10.49 -1.97
N PRO A 343 2.89 -9.35 -1.93
CA PRO A 343 2.31 -8.04 -1.63
C PRO A 343 1.64 -7.37 -2.85
N ILE A 344 1.82 -7.91 -4.07
CA ILE A 344 1.36 -7.29 -5.32
C ILE A 344 -0.13 -7.51 -5.53
N VAL A 345 -0.86 -6.43 -5.77
CA VAL A 345 -2.22 -6.43 -6.30
C VAL A 345 -2.17 -6.52 -7.82
N TYR A 346 -3.07 -7.27 -8.43
CA TYR A 346 -3.17 -7.42 -9.87
C TYR A 346 -4.46 -6.80 -10.39
N CYS A 347 -4.42 -6.29 -11.62
CA CYS A 347 -5.56 -5.77 -12.34
C CYS A 347 -5.60 -6.31 -13.77
N PHE A 348 -6.75 -6.19 -14.41
CA PHE A 348 -6.94 -6.56 -15.81
C PHE A 348 -6.97 -5.30 -16.67
N GLU A 349 -6.20 -5.29 -17.77
CA GLU A 349 -6.28 -4.24 -18.79
C GLU A 349 -6.95 -4.75 -20.05
N GLY A 350 -7.70 -3.88 -20.73
CA GLY A 350 -8.37 -4.23 -21.97
C GLY A 350 -7.41 -4.68 -23.08
N VAL A 351 -6.20 -4.11 -23.14
CA VAL A 351 -5.18 -4.47 -24.14
C VAL A 351 -4.78 -5.95 -24.10
N ASP A 352 -4.90 -6.60 -22.96
CA ASP A 352 -4.57 -8.02 -22.78
C ASP A 352 -5.83 -8.92 -22.84
N ASN A 353 -7.05 -8.33 -22.86
CA ASN A 353 -8.32 -9.01 -22.66
C ASN A 353 -9.38 -8.50 -23.66
N ASP A 354 -9.01 -8.36 -24.94
CA ASP A 354 -9.90 -8.01 -26.07
C ASP A 354 -10.69 -6.70 -25.94
N GLY A 355 -10.16 -5.75 -25.15
CA GLY A 355 -10.71 -4.40 -25.04
C GLY A 355 -11.85 -4.23 -24.04
N ASP A 356 -12.43 -5.30 -23.50
CA ASP A 356 -13.56 -5.25 -22.56
C ASP A 356 -13.27 -6.01 -21.26
N VAL A 357 -12.94 -5.26 -20.21
CA VAL A 357 -12.70 -5.83 -18.86
C VAL A 357 -13.98 -6.00 -18.05
N GLN A 358 -15.07 -5.33 -18.43
CA GLN A 358 -16.35 -5.40 -17.71
C GLN A 358 -17.06 -6.75 -17.86
N SER A 359 -16.82 -7.43 -18.98
CA SER A 359 -17.37 -8.75 -19.26
C SER A 359 -16.61 -9.88 -18.58
N LEU A 360 -15.44 -9.63 -18.00
CA LEU A 360 -14.60 -10.66 -17.39
C LEU A 360 -15.18 -11.18 -16.07
N ARG A 361 -15.10 -12.48 -15.86
CA ARG A 361 -15.52 -13.14 -14.62
C ARG A 361 -14.50 -14.18 -14.20
N ILE A 362 -14.25 -14.24 -12.91
CA ILE A 362 -13.34 -15.20 -12.27
C ILE A 362 -14.23 -16.23 -11.53
N PRO A 363 -14.02 -17.55 -11.74
CA PRO A 363 -14.73 -18.58 -10.98
C PRO A 363 -14.24 -18.64 -9.54
N GLU A 364 -15.05 -19.19 -8.65
CA GLU A 364 -14.61 -19.59 -7.30
C GLU A 364 -13.44 -20.58 -7.39
N ASN A 365 -12.48 -20.46 -6.49
CA ASN A 365 -11.24 -21.26 -6.48
C ASN A 365 -10.45 -21.13 -7.79
N VAL A 366 -10.14 -19.89 -8.15
CA VAL A 366 -9.47 -19.55 -9.39
C VAL A 366 -8.14 -20.31 -9.55
N LYS A 367 -7.93 -20.83 -10.77
CA LYS A 367 -6.62 -21.33 -11.18
C LYS A 367 -5.89 -20.21 -11.89
N ALA A 368 -4.73 -19.86 -11.36
CA ALA A 368 -3.88 -18.83 -11.92
C ALA A 368 -2.42 -19.25 -11.88
N GLU A 369 -1.71 -18.99 -12.98
CA GLU A 369 -0.28 -19.24 -13.11
C GLU A 369 0.46 -17.90 -13.20
N ALA A 370 1.55 -17.78 -12.43
CA ALA A 370 2.43 -16.63 -12.50
C ALA A 370 3.50 -16.83 -13.57
N VAL A 371 3.55 -15.95 -14.56
CA VAL A 371 4.43 -16.05 -15.73
C VAL A 371 5.29 -14.80 -15.86
N LEU A 372 6.62 -14.99 -15.96
CA LEU A 372 7.53 -13.85 -16.19
C LEU A 372 7.35 -13.28 -17.59
N CYS A 373 7.02 -12.01 -17.69
CA CYS A 373 7.00 -11.27 -18.94
C CYS A 373 8.43 -11.00 -19.41
N LYS A 374 8.79 -11.52 -20.56
CA LYS A 374 10.17 -11.43 -21.09
C LYS A 374 10.38 -10.28 -22.07
N GLU A 375 9.31 -9.73 -22.63
CA GLU A 375 9.37 -8.77 -23.72
C GLU A 375 8.40 -7.60 -23.52
N GLY A 376 8.61 -6.52 -24.27
CA GLY A 376 7.74 -5.34 -24.28
C GLY A 376 7.88 -4.46 -23.03
N LYS A 377 6.94 -3.53 -22.86
CA LYS A 377 6.97 -2.54 -21.78
C LYS A 377 6.83 -3.14 -20.37
N LEU A 378 6.26 -4.34 -20.27
CA LEU A 378 6.10 -5.06 -19.00
C LEU A 378 7.21 -6.07 -18.73
N SER A 379 8.28 -6.10 -19.54
CA SER A 379 9.40 -7.01 -19.34
C SER A 379 9.96 -6.94 -17.92
N GLY A 380 10.20 -8.09 -17.31
CA GLY A 380 10.67 -8.23 -15.92
C GLY A 380 9.55 -8.33 -14.87
N ASN A 381 8.29 -8.10 -15.25
CA ASN A 381 7.16 -8.27 -14.35
C ASN A 381 6.60 -9.70 -14.39
N MET A 382 6.07 -10.17 -13.27
CA MET A 382 5.28 -11.40 -13.22
C MET A 382 3.82 -11.07 -13.56
N LEU A 383 3.30 -11.66 -14.62
CA LEU A 383 1.89 -11.59 -15.01
C LEU A 383 1.14 -12.80 -14.45
N LEU A 384 -0.18 -12.72 -14.35
CA LEU A 384 -1.01 -13.89 -14.05
C LEU A 384 -1.80 -14.30 -15.28
N LYS A 385 -1.73 -15.59 -15.61
CA LYS A 385 -2.64 -16.24 -16.54
C LYS A 385 -3.73 -16.92 -15.72
N VAL A 386 -4.96 -16.50 -15.91
CA VAL A 386 -6.09 -16.81 -15.04
C VAL A 386 -7.17 -17.53 -15.82
N ASP A 387 -7.57 -18.71 -15.37
CA ASP A 387 -8.73 -19.40 -15.93
C ASP A 387 -10.00 -18.62 -15.57
N GLY A 388 -10.68 -18.10 -16.57
CA GLY A 388 -11.85 -17.25 -16.37
C GLY A 388 -12.93 -17.45 -17.43
N TYR A 389 -13.81 -16.49 -17.50
CA TYR A 389 -14.91 -16.45 -18.46
C TYR A 389 -15.13 -15.05 -18.98
N ARG A 390 -15.56 -14.95 -20.23
CA ARG A 390 -16.20 -13.77 -20.79
C ARG A 390 -17.71 -13.95 -20.79
N ILE A 391 -18.42 -12.91 -20.38
CA ILE A 391 -19.89 -12.87 -20.39
C ILE A 391 -20.33 -12.15 -21.65
N HIS A 392 -21.20 -12.77 -22.42
CA HIS A 392 -21.85 -12.17 -23.58
C HIS A 392 -23.32 -11.88 -23.25
N THR A 393 -23.71 -10.63 -23.42
CA THR A 393 -25.10 -10.14 -23.27
C THR A 393 -25.67 -9.80 -24.63
N SER A 394 -26.97 -9.63 -24.74
CA SER A 394 -27.60 -9.08 -25.96
C SER A 394 -27.25 -7.59 -26.11
N ASP A 395 -27.40 -7.05 -27.34
CA ASP A 395 -27.19 -5.62 -27.62
C ASP A 395 -28.26 -4.71 -27.01
N ALA A 396 -29.38 -5.28 -26.54
CA ALA A 396 -30.43 -4.51 -25.89
C ALA A 396 -30.00 -4.03 -24.51
N LEU A 397 -30.40 -2.79 -24.14
CA LEU A 397 -30.09 -2.21 -22.82
C LEU A 397 -30.62 -3.09 -21.67
N TYR A 398 -31.79 -3.70 -21.87
CA TYR A 398 -32.38 -4.70 -20.97
C TYR A 398 -32.92 -5.86 -21.82
N SER A 399 -32.66 -7.10 -21.40
CA SER A 399 -33.05 -8.30 -22.09
C SER A 399 -33.54 -9.38 -21.12
N GLU A 400 -34.53 -10.19 -21.53
CA GLU A 400 -34.93 -11.40 -20.82
C GLU A 400 -34.02 -12.60 -21.14
N GLU A 401 -33.13 -12.46 -22.13
CA GLU A 401 -32.14 -13.46 -22.47
C GLU A 401 -31.06 -13.55 -21.41
N ARG A 402 -30.77 -14.75 -20.94
CA ARG A 402 -29.70 -14.97 -19.99
C ARG A 402 -28.34 -14.78 -20.66
N PRO A 403 -27.41 -14.05 -20.03
CA PRO A 403 -26.04 -13.96 -20.51
C PRO A 403 -25.41 -15.36 -20.70
N THR A 404 -24.63 -15.51 -21.75
CA THR A 404 -23.82 -16.70 -21.99
C THR A 404 -22.43 -16.54 -21.46
N LYS A 405 -21.74 -17.67 -21.21
CA LYS A 405 -20.37 -17.69 -20.66
C LYS A 405 -19.45 -18.41 -21.64
N GLU A 406 -18.36 -17.79 -22.00
CA GLU A 406 -17.29 -18.38 -22.80
C GLU A 406 -16.03 -18.51 -21.92
N LYS A 407 -15.40 -19.70 -21.93
CA LYS A 407 -14.15 -19.93 -21.20
C LYS A 407 -13.01 -19.21 -21.90
N GLU A 408 -12.20 -18.52 -21.11
CA GLU A 408 -11.09 -17.74 -21.61
C GLU A 408 -9.93 -17.77 -20.60
N THR A 409 -8.69 -17.69 -21.10
CA THR A 409 -7.51 -17.44 -20.25
C THR A 409 -7.28 -15.93 -20.19
N LEU A 410 -7.60 -15.34 -19.07
CA LEU A 410 -7.46 -13.92 -18.82
C LEU A 410 -6.01 -13.59 -18.43
N THR A 411 -5.58 -12.37 -18.73
CA THR A 411 -4.25 -11.88 -18.34
C THR A 411 -4.40 -10.73 -17.36
N ALA A 412 -3.87 -10.93 -16.14
CA ALA A 412 -3.75 -9.87 -15.15
C ALA A 412 -2.29 -9.41 -15.02
N ILE A 413 -2.11 -8.14 -14.79
CA ILE A 413 -0.80 -7.47 -14.62
C ILE A 413 -0.70 -6.86 -13.22
N PRO A 414 0.53 -6.62 -12.70
CA PRO A 414 0.69 -5.86 -11.48
C PRO A 414 -0.01 -4.49 -11.57
N TYR A 415 -0.79 -4.13 -10.56
CA TYR A 415 -1.54 -2.87 -10.55
C TYR A 415 -0.66 -1.66 -10.81
N TYR A 416 0.54 -1.58 -10.22
CA TYR A 416 1.43 -0.44 -10.45
C TYR A 416 1.87 -0.27 -11.92
N ALA A 417 1.75 -1.33 -12.72
CA ALA A 417 2.20 -1.33 -14.12
C ALA A 417 1.10 -0.97 -15.13
N TRP A 418 -0.15 -0.76 -14.69
CA TRP A 418 -1.23 -0.37 -15.59
C TRP A 418 -0.98 0.99 -16.27
N ALA A 419 -1.68 1.28 -17.36
CA ALA A 419 -1.57 2.51 -18.17
C ALA A 419 -0.14 2.82 -18.67
N ASN A 420 0.69 1.79 -18.85
CA ASN A 420 2.01 1.96 -19.49
C ASN A 420 1.99 1.67 -21.01
N ARG A 421 0.85 1.25 -21.54
CA ARG A 421 0.69 0.80 -22.94
C ARG A 421 -0.33 1.61 -23.74
N GLY A 422 -0.62 2.84 -23.30
CA GLY A 422 -1.60 3.75 -23.86
C GLY A 422 -2.93 3.75 -23.09
N GLU A 423 -3.88 4.58 -23.55
CA GLU A 423 -5.23 4.62 -22.97
C GLU A 423 -5.89 3.25 -23.03
N ASN A 424 -6.42 2.79 -21.90
CA ASN A 424 -6.98 1.44 -21.77
C ASN A 424 -8.04 1.37 -20.69
N GLN A 425 -8.94 0.42 -20.81
CA GLN A 425 -9.79 0.03 -19.67
C GLN A 425 -8.94 -0.70 -18.63
N MET A 426 -9.29 -0.55 -17.37
CA MET A 426 -8.64 -1.25 -16.26
C MET A 426 -9.66 -1.56 -15.18
N ARG A 427 -9.55 -2.74 -14.61
CA ARG A 427 -10.31 -3.16 -13.43
C ARG A 427 -9.55 -4.15 -12.58
#